data_ae2788fe0a42c6f87a8517df3a037b26
#
_entry.id   ae2788fe0a42c6f87a8517df3a037b26
#
_cell.length_a   1.000
_cell.length_b   1.000
_cell.length_c   1.000
_cell.angle_alpha   90.00
_cell.angle_beta   90.00
_cell.angle_gamma   90.00
#
_symmetry.space_group_name_H-M   'P 1'
#
loop_
_entity.id
_entity.type
_entity.pdbx_description
1 polymer ?
#
loop_
_entity_poly.entity_id
_entity_poly.type
_entity_poly.pdbx_seq_one_letter_code
_entity_poly.pdbx_strand_id
1 'polypeptide(L)'
;VSSSYRSIRAAVDGGRLHGGEWNASGATTVVAVHGITANHRTFAPLAEALPQHRLLAPDLRGRGASRTLPGPWGIDRHAEDVARLITASGGGPVVLVGHSMGGFVAAALVRRFPDLVSGLVLVDGGLPFPPPPEGVDVDQAIAQTLGPALQRLRRTFPSREAYQRFWRAHPALHEAWSEAVADYVDYDLVGNPPELRSSVSSQAVSQDARDQYQDPDTADLLGGFTGPARLLVVSRGLLGQPPGLYPEEELVRWRRRLPSLPIDEVPQLNHYTIILHPSGAARVAAAVCTLS
;
A
#
# COMPACT_ATOMS: atom_id res chain seq x y z
N VAL A 1 7.60 6.52 -23.25
CA VAL A 1 7.87 7.82 -22.59
C VAL A 1 8.25 7.50 -21.16
N SER A 2 9.49 7.75 -20.74
CA SER A 2 9.93 7.58 -19.36
C SER A 2 9.08 8.50 -18.47
N SER A 3 8.40 7.96 -17.48
CA SER A 3 7.63 8.75 -16.50
C SER A 3 8.60 9.70 -15.77
N SER A 4 8.31 11.00 -15.79
CA SER A 4 9.15 11.98 -15.08
C SER A 4 8.95 11.80 -13.58
N TYR A 5 10.01 11.45 -12.86
CA TYR A 5 10.00 11.29 -11.40
C TYR A 5 10.69 12.45 -10.69
N ARG A 6 10.09 12.91 -9.59
CA ARG A 6 10.76 13.79 -8.61
C ARG A 6 10.37 13.44 -7.19
N SER A 7 11.26 13.69 -6.24
CA SER A 7 10.95 13.58 -4.81
C SER A 7 10.08 14.76 -4.36
N ILE A 8 9.12 14.47 -3.49
CA ILE A 8 8.24 15.47 -2.87
C ILE A 8 8.31 15.40 -1.35
N ARG A 9 7.85 16.47 -0.69
CA ARG A 9 7.77 16.56 0.77
C ARG A 9 6.55 17.38 1.18
N ALA A 10 5.87 16.95 2.24
CA ALA A 10 4.80 17.70 2.88
C ALA A 10 5.09 17.88 4.38
N ALA A 11 4.73 19.03 4.95
CA ALA A 11 4.81 19.24 6.39
C ALA A 11 3.73 18.42 7.10
N VAL A 12 4.13 17.65 8.11
CA VAL A 12 3.25 16.84 8.96
C VAL A 12 3.68 17.00 10.40
N ASP A 13 2.88 16.49 11.34
CA ASP A 13 3.26 16.55 12.75
C ASP A 13 4.54 15.75 13.00
N GLY A 14 5.50 16.40 13.64
CA GLY A 14 6.80 15.83 13.94
C GLY A 14 7.83 15.90 12.81
N GLY A 15 7.52 16.55 11.66
CA GLY A 15 8.51 16.72 10.61
C GLY A 15 7.95 16.83 9.19
N ARG A 16 8.56 16.06 8.27
CA ARG A 16 8.18 16.07 6.85
C ARG A 16 7.92 14.68 6.36
N LEU A 17 6.75 14.45 5.79
CA LEU A 17 6.42 13.27 5.00
C LEU A 17 7.12 13.37 3.65
N HIS A 18 7.89 12.38 3.29
CA HIS A 18 8.55 12.26 2.00
C HIS A 18 7.73 11.39 1.05
N GLY A 19 8.01 11.48 -0.24
CA GLY A 19 7.38 10.63 -1.24
C GLY A 19 7.92 10.89 -2.65
N GLY A 20 7.25 10.30 -3.62
CA GLY A 20 7.51 10.47 -5.04
C GLY A 20 6.33 11.09 -5.77
N GLU A 21 6.64 11.80 -6.84
CA GLU A 21 5.69 12.32 -7.82
C GLU A 21 6.16 11.90 -9.21
N TRP A 22 5.22 11.40 -9.99
CA TRP A 22 5.41 11.08 -11.40
C TRP A 22 4.41 11.85 -12.24
N ASN A 23 4.77 12.10 -13.49
CA ASN A 23 3.89 12.71 -14.50
C ASN A 23 3.26 14.02 -13.99
N ALA A 24 4.07 14.96 -13.49
CA ALA A 24 3.63 16.18 -12.80
C ALA A 24 2.65 17.07 -13.59
N SER A 25 2.61 16.94 -14.93
CA SER A 25 1.70 17.66 -15.83
C SER A 25 0.36 16.95 -16.08
N GLY A 26 0.11 15.79 -15.46
CA GLY A 26 -1.14 15.06 -15.62
C GLY A 26 -2.35 15.86 -15.13
N ALA A 27 -3.47 15.76 -15.86
CA ALA A 27 -4.67 16.56 -15.60
C ALA A 27 -5.39 16.11 -14.31
N THR A 28 -5.42 14.81 -14.04
CA THR A 28 -6.04 14.26 -12.83
C THR A 28 -4.94 13.81 -11.86
N THR A 29 -5.11 14.15 -10.60
CA THR A 29 -4.18 13.70 -9.55
C THR A 29 -4.65 12.37 -8.95
N VAL A 30 -3.74 11.39 -8.93
CA VAL A 30 -3.90 10.11 -8.24
C VAL A 30 -2.96 10.11 -7.04
N VAL A 31 -3.47 9.73 -5.87
CA VAL A 31 -2.64 9.53 -4.67
C VAL A 31 -2.62 8.05 -4.32
N ALA A 32 -1.43 7.45 -4.26
CA ALA A 32 -1.26 6.02 -4.03
C ALA A 32 -0.57 5.75 -2.70
N VAL A 33 -1.22 4.94 -1.85
CA VAL A 33 -0.80 4.62 -0.48
C VAL A 33 -0.36 3.16 -0.39
N HIS A 34 0.88 2.94 0.02
CA HIS A 34 1.53 1.63 0.03
C HIS A 34 1.19 0.75 1.25
N GLY A 35 1.53 -0.55 1.15
CA GLY A 35 1.34 -1.55 2.18
C GLY A 35 2.29 -1.42 3.39
N ILE A 36 2.07 -2.26 4.40
CA ILE A 36 2.63 -2.14 5.75
C ILE A 36 4.17 -2.14 5.84
N THR A 37 4.87 -2.87 4.96
CA THR A 37 6.34 -2.91 4.92
C THR A 37 6.93 -2.43 3.59
N ALA A 38 6.14 -1.65 2.83
CA ALA A 38 6.51 -1.14 1.53
C ALA A 38 7.03 0.32 1.58
N ASN A 39 7.21 0.92 0.43
CA ASN A 39 7.59 2.30 0.21
C ASN A 39 6.95 2.81 -1.10
N HIS A 40 7.06 4.11 -1.38
CA HIS A 40 6.42 4.73 -2.54
C HIS A 40 6.89 4.18 -3.90
N ARG A 41 8.11 3.60 -3.99
CA ARG A 41 8.64 3.05 -5.24
C ARG A 41 7.82 1.86 -5.77
N THR A 42 7.01 1.25 -4.92
CA THR A 42 6.08 0.19 -5.35
C THR A 42 5.13 0.65 -6.47
N PHE A 43 4.90 1.96 -6.61
CA PHE A 43 3.97 2.53 -7.58
C PHE A 43 4.61 3.00 -8.90
N ALA A 44 5.91 2.77 -9.11
CA ALA A 44 6.56 3.12 -10.38
C ALA A 44 5.88 2.46 -11.60
N PRO A 45 5.51 1.14 -11.57
CA PRO A 45 4.78 0.53 -12.69
C PRO A 45 3.37 1.14 -12.88
N LEU A 46 2.71 1.56 -11.81
CA LEU A 46 1.41 2.24 -11.91
C LEU A 46 1.56 3.61 -12.59
N ALA A 47 2.61 4.37 -12.27
CA ALA A 47 2.90 5.64 -12.91
C ALA A 47 3.15 5.50 -14.43
N GLU A 48 3.82 4.43 -14.84
CA GLU A 48 4.01 4.10 -16.26
C GLU A 48 2.70 3.73 -16.95
N ALA A 49 1.80 3.04 -16.24
CA ALA A 49 0.48 2.66 -16.75
C ALA A 49 -0.52 3.85 -16.77
N LEU A 50 -0.19 4.95 -16.09
CA LEU A 50 -1.01 6.17 -15.97
C LEU A 50 -0.28 7.42 -16.52
N PRO A 51 0.20 7.45 -17.78
CA PRO A 51 1.05 8.55 -18.27
C PRO A 51 0.35 9.91 -18.35
N GLN A 52 -0.99 9.93 -18.32
CA GLN A 52 -1.80 11.15 -18.37
C GLN A 52 -2.25 11.63 -16.97
N HIS A 53 -1.91 10.89 -15.90
CA HIS A 53 -2.29 11.22 -14.55
C HIS A 53 -1.05 11.61 -13.75
N ARG A 54 -1.17 12.66 -12.96
CA ARG A 54 -0.18 13.01 -11.95
C ARG A 54 -0.29 12.00 -10.82
N LEU A 55 0.75 11.23 -10.56
CA LEU A 55 0.77 10.24 -9.46
C LEU A 55 1.62 10.77 -8.30
N LEU A 56 1.03 10.84 -7.12
CA LEU A 56 1.69 11.14 -5.85
C LEU A 56 1.68 9.88 -4.98
N ALA A 57 2.81 9.54 -4.38
CA ALA A 57 2.87 8.45 -3.42
C ALA A 57 3.78 8.81 -2.24
N PRO A 58 3.27 8.86 -1.00
CA PRO A 58 4.10 9.07 0.17
C PRO A 58 4.86 7.81 0.56
N ASP A 59 6.00 7.98 1.24
CA ASP A 59 6.49 7.01 2.20
C ASP A 59 5.74 7.23 3.50
N LEU A 60 4.96 6.28 3.94
CA LEU A 60 4.23 6.39 5.20
C LEU A 60 5.22 6.52 6.37
N ARG A 61 4.79 7.17 7.45
CA ARG A 61 5.54 7.36 8.69
C ARG A 61 6.19 6.06 9.15
N GLY A 62 7.49 6.07 9.44
CA GLY A 62 8.26 4.88 9.80
C GLY A 62 8.76 4.03 8.61
N ARG A 63 8.64 4.50 7.35
CA ARG A 63 9.08 3.81 6.12
C ARG A 63 9.88 4.74 5.22
N GLY A 64 10.73 4.16 4.38
CA GLY A 64 11.48 4.86 3.36
C GLY A 64 12.19 6.11 3.87
N ALA A 65 12.03 7.24 3.17
CA ALA A 65 12.60 8.51 3.60
C ALA A 65 11.83 9.17 4.76
N SER A 66 10.62 8.70 5.09
CA SER A 66 9.83 9.12 6.26
C SER A 66 10.09 8.26 7.52
N ARG A 67 11.12 7.40 7.51
CA ARG A 67 11.45 6.47 8.60
C ARG A 67 11.74 7.15 9.94
N THR A 68 12.18 8.40 9.93
CA THR A 68 12.53 9.16 11.12
C THR A 68 11.38 9.95 11.73
N LEU A 69 10.21 9.96 11.08
CA LEU A 69 9.02 10.57 11.65
C LEU A 69 8.62 9.81 12.93
N PRO A 70 8.44 10.53 14.06
CA PRO A 70 8.10 9.90 15.33
C PRO A 70 6.67 9.33 15.32
N GLY A 71 6.38 8.42 16.27
CA GLY A 71 5.00 8.07 16.60
C GLY A 71 4.16 9.26 17.12
N PRO A 72 2.86 9.03 17.37
CA PRO A 72 2.20 7.76 17.18
C PRO A 72 2.12 7.36 15.70
N TRP A 73 2.10 6.05 15.45
CA TRP A 73 1.75 5.47 14.15
C TRP A 73 0.27 5.11 14.17
N GLY A 74 -0.20 4.33 13.23
CA GLY A 74 -1.58 3.86 13.13
C GLY A 74 -2.31 4.40 11.91
N ILE A 75 -3.38 3.73 11.55
CA ILE A 75 -4.14 3.97 10.31
C ILE A 75 -4.66 5.41 10.22
N ASP A 76 -5.26 5.93 11.28
CA ASP A 76 -5.78 7.30 11.32
C ASP A 76 -4.67 8.36 11.19
N ARG A 77 -3.51 8.12 11.82
CA ARG A 77 -2.36 9.02 11.69
C ARG A 77 -1.82 9.05 10.26
N HIS A 78 -1.73 7.89 9.62
CA HIS A 78 -1.34 7.82 8.22
C HIS A 78 -2.35 8.54 7.32
N ALA A 79 -3.65 8.42 7.57
CA ALA A 79 -4.69 9.13 6.83
C ALA A 79 -4.54 10.65 6.96
N GLU A 80 -4.25 11.18 8.17
CA GLU A 80 -3.97 12.61 8.39
C GLU A 80 -2.73 13.08 7.63
N ASP A 81 -1.64 12.31 7.66
CA ASP A 81 -0.42 12.64 6.93
C ASP A 81 -0.66 12.67 5.41
N VAL A 82 -1.43 11.73 4.87
CA VAL A 82 -1.81 11.69 3.45
C VAL A 82 -2.73 12.87 3.09
N ALA A 83 -3.70 13.22 3.93
CA ALA A 83 -4.56 14.39 3.70
C ALA A 83 -3.74 15.69 3.63
N ARG A 84 -2.73 15.85 4.50
CA ARG A 84 -1.80 16.99 4.45
C ARG A 84 -0.96 17.00 3.18
N LEU A 85 -0.51 15.83 2.70
CA LEU A 85 0.18 15.72 1.42
C LEU A 85 -0.72 16.17 0.26
N ILE A 86 -1.97 15.72 0.21
CA ILE A 86 -2.95 16.13 -0.81
C ILE A 86 -3.10 17.66 -0.79
N THR A 87 -3.37 18.23 0.37
CA THR A 87 -3.54 19.68 0.53
C THR A 87 -2.31 20.47 0.09
N ALA A 88 -1.12 20.03 0.51
CA ALA A 88 0.15 20.69 0.15
C ALA A 88 0.53 20.55 -1.33
N SER A 89 -0.06 19.59 -2.03
CA SER A 89 0.24 19.28 -3.44
C SER A 89 -0.74 19.91 -4.45
N GLY A 90 -1.60 20.80 -3.99
CA GLY A 90 -2.59 21.51 -4.83
C GLY A 90 -4.03 21.28 -4.39
N GLY A 91 -4.25 20.50 -3.34
CA GLY A 91 -5.59 20.16 -2.82
C GLY A 91 -6.25 19.00 -3.57
N GLY A 92 -7.49 18.70 -3.17
CA GLY A 92 -8.34 17.69 -3.79
C GLY A 92 -9.41 18.31 -4.72
N PRO A 93 -10.35 17.48 -5.20
CA PRO A 93 -10.42 16.04 -4.98
C PRO A 93 -9.45 15.23 -5.84
N VAL A 94 -8.98 14.09 -5.31
CA VAL A 94 -8.05 13.17 -5.98
C VAL A 94 -8.67 11.78 -6.14
N VAL A 95 -8.19 10.98 -7.08
CA VAL A 95 -8.44 9.53 -7.06
C VAL A 95 -7.45 8.90 -6.09
N LEU A 96 -7.97 8.20 -5.08
CA LEU A 96 -7.17 7.58 -4.03
C LEU A 96 -7.01 6.09 -4.31
N VAL A 97 -5.76 5.61 -4.33
CA VAL A 97 -5.41 4.19 -4.49
C VAL A 97 -4.76 3.70 -3.21
N GLY A 98 -5.28 2.65 -2.60
CA GLY A 98 -4.70 2.05 -1.39
C GLY A 98 -4.36 0.59 -1.60
N HIS A 99 -3.07 0.22 -1.48
CA HIS A 99 -2.61 -1.16 -1.57
C HIS A 99 -2.40 -1.77 -0.18
N SER A 100 -2.97 -2.95 0.08
CA SER A 100 -2.79 -3.65 1.37
C SER A 100 -3.21 -2.76 2.54
N MET A 101 -2.34 -2.54 3.54
CA MET A 101 -2.57 -1.57 4.62
C MET A 101 -2.95 -0.18 4.08
N GLY A 102 -2.40 0.25 2.93
CA GLY A 102 -2.79 1.51 2.29
C GLY A 102 -4.27 1.59 1.96
N GLY A 103 -4.96 0.46 1.77
CA GLY A 103 -6.41 0.39 1.62
C GLY A 103 -7.15 0.80 2.89
N PHE A 104 -6.67 0.37 4.07
CA PHE A 104 -7.22 0.80 5.37
C PHE A 104 -6.98 2.29 5.61
N VAL A 105 -5.78 2.78 5.27
CA VAL A 105 -5.48 4.22 5.32
C VAL A 105 -6.40 5.01 4.39
N ALA A 106 -6.66 4.51 3.18
CA ALA A 106 -7.55 5.14 2.23
C ALA A 106 -9.01 5.16 2.74
N ALA A 107 -9.49 4.08 3.37
CA ALA A 107 -10.79 4.03 4.01
C ALA A 107 -10.92 5.06 5.15
N ALA A 108 -9.92 5.13 6.03
CA ALA A 108 -9.89 6.14 7.09
C ALA A 108 -9.85 7.58 6.54
N LEU A 109 -9.15 7.79 5.40
CA LEU A 109 -9.09 9.11 4.77
C LEU A 109 -10.45 9.53 4.23
N VAL A 110 -11.17 8.68 3.49
CA VAL A 110 -12.49 9.03 2.95
C VAL A 110 -13.52 9.29 4.05
N ARG A 111 -13.42 8.63 5.21
CA ARG A 111 -14.26 8.91 6.38
C ARG A 111 -14.01 10.30 6.95
N ARG A 112 -12.75 10.67 7.10
CA ARG A 112 -12.35 11.88 7.84
C ARG A 112 -12.27 13.13 6.95
N PHE A 113 -11.98 12.94 5.67
CA PHE A 113 -11.72 14.00 4.70
C PHE A 113 -12.38 13.67 3.34
N PRO A 114 -13.71 13.41 3.30
CA PRO A 114 -14.38 12.95 2.08
C PRO A 114 -14.23 13.92 0.91
N ASP A 115 -14.18 15.22 1.17
CA ASP A 115 -14.05 16.26 0.14
C ASP A 115 -12.69 16.23 -0.60
N LEU A 116 -11.71 15.51 -0.06
CA LEU A 116 -10.41 15.34 -0.71
C LEU A 116 -10.39 14.20 -1.74
N VAL A 117 -11.45 13.39 -1.84
CA VAL A 117 -11.46 12.17 -2.64
C VAL A 117 -12.61 12.17 -3.63
N SER A 118 -12.30 12.07 -4.93
CA SER A 118 -13.28 11.92 -6.02
C SER A 118 -13.59 10.47 -6.38
N GLY A 119 -12.65 9.54 -6.11
CA GLY A 119 -12.80 8.12 -6.39
C GLY A 119 -11.83 7.30 -5.56
N LEU A 120 -12.20 6.05 -5.26
CA LEU A 120 -11.45 5.14 -4.38
C LEU A 120 -11.17 3.81 -5.07
N VAL A 121 -9.89 3.46 -5.21
CA VAL A 121 -9.45 2.13 -5.66
C VAL A 121 -8.73 1.43 -4.51
N LEU A 122 -9.33 0.37 -4.02
CA LEU A 122 -8.72 -0.54 -3.05
C LEU A 122 -8.02 -1.67 -3.80
N VAL A 123 -6.81 -2.00 -3.40
CA VAL A 123 -6.00 -3.03 -4.05
C VAL A 123 -5.53 -4.03 -3.00
N ASP A 124 -6.15 -5.19 -3.00
CA ASP A 124 -5.85 -6.31 -2.09
C ASP A 124 -5.69 -5.89 -0.62
N GLY A 125 -6.64 -5.07 -0.15
CA GLY A 125 -6.66 -4.52 1.21
C GLY A 125 -7.77 -3.48 1.38
N GLY A 126 -8.01 -3.05 2.63
CA GLY A 126 -8.96 -1.99 2.97
C GLY A 126 -10.32 -2.48 3.49
N LEU A 127 -10.64 -3.76 3.36
CA LEU A 127 -11.74 -4.39 4.09
C LEU A 127 -11.20 -5.16 5.29
N PRO A 128 -11.92 -5.21 6.42
CA PRO A 128 -11.52 -6.00 7.58
C PRO A 128 -11.19 -7.44 7.21
N PHE A 129 -10.10 -7.94 7.77
CA PHE A 129 -9.73 -9.34 7.61
C PHE A 129 -10.67 -10.25 8.38
N PRO A 130 -10.76 -11.55 8.01
CA PRO A 130 -11.43 -12.54 8.84
C PRO A 130 -10.91 -12.47 10.27
N PRO A 131 -11.76 -12.66 11.28
CA PRO A 131 -11.30 -12.75 12.67
C PRO A 131 -10.30 -13.91 12.80
N PRO A 132 -9.29 -13.79 13.69
CA PRO A 132 -8.41 -14.91 13.97
C PRO A 132 -9.18 -16.17 14.32
N PRO A 133 -8.67 -17.37 13.99
CA PRO A 133 -9.27 -18.63 14.41
C PRO A 133 -9.47 -18.69 15.93
N GLU A 134 -10.43 -19.47 16.38
CA GLU A 134 -10.70 -19.66 17.82
C GLU A 134 -9.41 -20.10 18.57
N GLY A 135 -9.10 -19.41 19.66
CA GLY A 135 -7.90 -19.63 20.45
C GLY A 135 -6.62 -18.98 19.95
N VAL A 136 -6.68 -18.25 18.82
CA VAL A 136 -5.57 -17.45 18.29
C VAL A 136 -5.81 -15.99 18.63
N ASP A 137 -4.90 -15.35 19.36
CA ASP A 137 -4.97 -13.91 19.60
C ASP A 137 -4.48 -13.10 18.39
N VAL A 138 -4.76 -11.79 18.40
CA VAL A 138 -4.41 -10.90 17.30
C VAL A 138 -2.89 -10.85 17.05
N ASP A 139 -2.07 -10.84 18.10
CA ASP A 139 -0.60 -10.80 17.94
C ASP A 139 -0.07 -12.10 17.32
N GLN A 140 -0.67 -13.23 17.64
CA GLN A 140 -0.37 -14.52 17.01
C GLN A 140 -0.79 -14.52 15.52
N ALA A 141 -1.97 -14.00 15.19
CA ALA A 141 -2.42 -13.89 13.81
C ALA A 141 -1.51 -12.97 12.99
N ILE A 142 -1.10 -11.83 13.54
CA ILE A 142 -0.12 -10.92 12.94
C ILE A 142 1.22 -11.64 12.71
N ALA A 143 1.71 -12.38 13.71
CA ALA A 143 2.96 -13.12 13.59
C ALA A 143 2.91 -14.23 12.53
N GLN A 144 1.77 -14.89 12.35
CA GLN A 144 1.56 -15.90 11.30
C GLN A 144 1.54 -15.25 9.91
N THR A 145 0.86 -14.11 9.76
CA THR A 145 0.71 -13.44 8.48
C THR A 145 1.96 -12.66 8.06
N LEU A 146 2.54 -11.89 8.98
CA LEU A 146 3.66 -10.99 8.72
C LEU A 146 5.02 -11.54 9.18
N GLY A 147 5.07 -12.75 9.75
CA GLY A 147 6.29 -13.33 10.33
C GLY A 147 7.52 -13.25 9.41
N PRO A 148 7.46 -13.67 8.14
CA PRO A 148 8.59 -13.55 7.21
C PRO A 148 9.04 -12.09 6.99
N ALA A 149 8.09 -11.15 6.88
CA ALA A 149 8.41 -9.73 6.75
C ALA A 149 9.05 -9.17 8.03
N LEU A 150 8.51 -9.51 9.22
CA LEU A 150 9.08 -9.10 10.51
C LEU A 150 10.49 -9.68 10.73
N GLN A 151 10.74 -10.92 10.30
CA GLN A 151 12.08 -11.49 10.33
C GLN A 151 13.07 -10.72 9.46
N ARG A 152 12.67 -10.29 8.26
CA ARG A 152 13.47 -9.44 7.39
C ARG A 152 13.89 -8.14 8.08
N LEU A 153 12.98 -7.48 8.80
CA LEU A 153 13.25 -6.23 9.50
C LEU A 153 14.31 -6.33 10.61
N ARG A 154 14.57 -7.53 11.10
CA ARG A 154 15.59 -7.80 12.13
C ARG A 154 16.96 -8.19 11.55
N ARG A 155 17.06 -8.38 10.22
CA ARG A 155 18.28 -8.83 9.56
C ARG A 155 19.14 -7.67 9.09
N THR A 156 20.47 -7.88 9.13
CA THR A 156 21.45 -7.07 8.42
C THR A 156 21.93 -7.80 7.16
N PHE A 157 22.39 -7.02 6.19
CA PHE A 157 22.86 -7.52 4.91
C PHE A 157 24.22 -6.93 4.61
N PRO A 158 25.20 -7.75 4.18
CA PRO A 158 26.57 -7.26 3.95
C PRO A 158 26.69 -6.36 2.72
N SER A 159 25.77 -6.46 1.76
CA SER A 159 25.77 -5.62 0.57
C SER A 159 24.35 -5.51 -0.02
N ARG A 160 24.17 -4.57 -0.95
CA ARG A 160 22.94 -4.40 -1.75
C ARG A 160 22.60 -5.68 -2.52
N GLU A 161 23.59 -6.31 -3.13
CA GLU A 161 23.40 -7.56 -3.89
C GLU A 161 22.92 -8.70 -2.99
N ALA A 162 23.39 -8.75 -1.74
CA ALA A 162 22.90 -9.73 -0.76
C ALA A 162 21.44 -9.49 -0.41
N TYR A 163 21.01 -8.23 -0.30
CA TYR A 163 19.60 -7.88 -0.09
C TYR A 163 18.73 -8.19 -1.30
N GLN A 164 19.21 -7.87 -2.52
CA GLN A 164 18.51 -8.24 -3.75
C GLN A 164 18.41 -9.76 -3.91
N ARG A 165 19.46 -10.54 -3.59
CA ARG A 165 19.37 -12.02 -3.61
C ARG A 165 18.32 -12.55 -2.64
N PHE A 166 18.22 -11.97 -1.44
CA PHE A 166 17.17 -12.32 -0.49
C PHE A 166 15.76 -12.13 -1.09
N TRP A 167 15.53 -11.00 -1.74
CA TRP A 167 14.25 -10.71 -2.37
C TRP A 167 13.99 -11.52 -3.66
N ARG A 168 15.03 -11.82 -4.44
CA ARG A 168 14.91 -12.73 -5.61
C ARG A 168 14.51 -14.14 -5.21
N ALA A 169 14.86 -14.57 -4.01
CA ALA A 169 14.46 -15.87 -3.47
C ALA A 169 13.04 -15.85 -2.85
N HIS A 170 12.38 -14.68 -2.78
CA HIS A 170 11.04 -14.58 -2.22
C HIS A 170 10.01 -15.23 -3.15
N PRO A 171 9.17 -16.19 -2.66
CA PRO A 171 8.27 -16.98 -3.51
C PRO A 171 7.32 -16.14 -4.36
N ALA A 172 6.88 -14.98 -3.86
CA ALA A 172 5.96 -14.10 -4.58
C ALA A 172 6.64 -13.21 -5.64
N LEU A 173 7.97 -13.10 -5.67
CA LEU A 173 8.68 -12.16 -6.55
C LEU A 173 9.72 -12.79 -7.48
N HIS A 174 10.11 -14.05 -7.24
CA HIS A 174 11.21 -14.67 -7.99
C HIS A 174 10.95 -14.72 -9.50
N GLU A 175 9.71 -15.01 -9.93
CA GLU A 175 9.31 -15.01 -11.34
C GLU A 175 9.00 -13.61 -11.90
N ALA A 176 8.74 -12.63 -11.02
CA ALA A 176 8.36 -11.28 -11.38
C ALA A 176 9.50 -10.26 -11.21
N TRP A 177 10.74 -10.73 -11.04
CA TRP A 177 11.88 -9.84 -10.84
C TRP A 177 12.11 -8.94 -12.06
N SER A 178 12.19 -7.63 -11.82
CA SER A 178 12.38 -6.59 -12.83
C SER A 178 13.22 -5.44 -12.27
N GLU A 179 13.57 -4.48 -13.11
CA GLU A 179 14.25 -3.25 -12.66
C GLU A 179 13.39 -2.45 -11.68
N ALA A 180 12.08 -2.40 -11.88
CA ALA A 180 11.16 -1.74 -10.95
C ALA A 180 11.13 -2.41 -9.57
N VAL A 181 11.17 -3.75 -9.53
CA VAL A 181 11.29 -4.50 -8.27
C VAL A 181 12.66 -4.26 -7.62
N ALA A 182 13.73 -4.21 -8.41
CA ALA A 182 15.07 -3.92 -7.89
C ALA A 182 15.15 -2.50 -7.29
N ASP A 183 14.61 -1.48 -7.98
CA ASP A 183 14.56 -0.09 -7.48
C ASP A 183 13.73 0.02 -6.18
N TYR A 184 12.57 -0.64 -6.12
CA TYR A 184 11.74 -0.72 -4.93
C TYR A 184 12.48 -1.34 -3.74
N VAL A 185 13.19 -2.44 -3.97
CA VAL A 185 13.96 -3.16 -2.95
C VAL A 185 15.17 -2.34 -2.49
N ASP A 186 15.91 -1.76 -3.43
CA ASP A 186 17.11 -0.97 -3.15
C ASP A 186 16.79 0.30 -2.37
N TYR A 187 15.64 0.92 -2.65
CA TYR A 187 15.19 2.11 -1.92
C TYR A 187 14.89 1.83 -0.44
N ASP A 188 14.47 0.61 -0.11
CA ASP A 188 14.25 0.21 1.29
C ASP A 188 15.56 0.08 2.10
N LEU A 189 16.72 -0.03 1.44
CA LEU A 189 17.97 -0.37 2.09
C LEU A 189 18.67 0.87 2.66
N VAL A 190 19.00 0.85 3.96
CA VAL A 190 19.69 1.94 4.66
C VAL A 190 20.85 1.41 5.50
N GLY A 191 21.74 2.32 5.91
CA GLY A 191 22.96 2.02 6.66
C GLY A 191 24.17 1.95 5.76
N ASN A 192 25.27 1.36 6.26
CA ASN A 192 26.51 1.17 5.55
C ASN A 192 26.90 -0.30 5.54
N PRO A 193 27.53 -0.79 4.44
CA PRO A 193 28.11 -2.12 4.46
C PRO A 193 29.12 -2.30 5.62
N PRO A 194 29.16 -3.46 6.29
CA PRO A 194 28.40 -4.67 5.99
C PRO A 194 27.06 -4.77 6.77
N GLU A 195 26.56 -3.70 7.35
CA GLU A 195 25.38 -3.68 8.25
C GLU A 195 24.18 -2.94 7.63
N LEU A 196 23.93 -3.19 6.35
CA LEU A 196 22.73 -2.66 5.69
C LEU A 196 21.46 -3.32 6.24
N ARG A 197 20.37 -2.57 6.32
CA ARG A 197 19.09 -3.06 6.83
C ARG A 197 17.90 -2.38 6.15
N SER A 198 16.72 -2.95 6.32
CA SER A 198 15.48 -2.30 5.89
C SER A 198 15.27 -0.96 6.59
N SER A 199 14.74 0.02 5.88
CA SER A 199 14.36 1.34 6.40
C SER A 199 13.10 1.31 7.27
N VAL A 200 12.35 0.20 7.24
CA VAL A 200 11.05 0.06 7.89
C VAL A 200 11.20 -0.09 9.40
N SER A 201 10.47 0.72 10.17
CA SER A 201 10.38 0.64 11.61
C SER A 201 9.52 -0.55 12.05
N SER A 202 10.10 -1.50 12.80
CA SER A 202 9.36 -2.62 13.36
C SER A 202 8.28 -2.20 14.38
N GLN A 203 8.52 -1.09 15.11
CA GLN A 203 7.53 -0.53 16.04
C GLN A 203 6.31 0.02 15.29
N ALA A 204 6.55 0.76 14.20
CA ALA A 204 5.47 1.25 13.35
C ALA A 204 4.65 0.08 12.76
N VAL A 205 5.33 -0.95 12.23
CA VAL A 205 4.65 -2.14 11.70
C VAL A 205 3.81 -2.85 12.76
N SER A 206 4.32 -3.00 13.98
CA SER A 206 3.57 -3.67 15.06
C SER A 206 2.30 -2.90 15.45
N GLN A 207 2.37 -1.57 15.55
CA GLN A 207 1.20 -0.76 15.87
C GLN A 207 0.19 -0.79 14.71
N ASP A 208 0.65 -0.52 13.49
CA ASP A 208 -0.21 -0.47 12.29
C ASP A 208 -0.89 -1.83 12.01
N ALA A 209 -0.20 -2.93 12.27
CA ALA A 209 -0.78 -4.27 12.12
C ALA A 209 -1.93 -4.50 13.10
N ARG A 210 -1.78 -4.09 14.36
CA ARG A 210 -2.85 -4.20 15.36
C ARG A 210 -4.06 -3.36 14.98
N ASP A 211 -3.84 -2.13 14.49
CA ASP A 211 -4.91 -1.23 14.08
C ASP A 211 -5.77 -1.84 12.96
N GLN A 212 -5.19 -2.59 12.02
CA GLN A 212 -5.94 -3.28 10.95
C GLN A 212 -6.89 -4.37 11.47
N TYR A 213 -6.63 -4.93 12.64
CA TYR A 213 -7.51 -5.92 13.28
C TYR A 213 -8.52 -5.29 14.25
N GLN A 214 -8.27 -4.06 14.70
CA GLN A 214 -9.07 -3.41 15.74
C GLN A 214 -10.11 -2.43 15.18
N ASP A 215 -10.13 -2.16 13.88
CA ASP A 215 -11.10 -1.24 13.28
C ASP A 215 -12.35 -2.00 12.80
N PRO A 216 -13.39 -2.13 13.65
CA PRO A 216 -14.63 -2.80 13.29
C PRO A 216 -15.47 -1.99 12.29
N ASP A 217 -15.18 -0.69 12.14
CA ASP A 217 -16.01 0.25 11.37
C ASP A 217 -15.57 0.44 9.93
N THR A 218 -14.45 -0.17 9.50
CA THR A 218 -13.93 0.00 8.12
C THR A 218 -14.99 -0.33 7.06
N ALA A 219 -15.86 -1.31 7.31
CA ALA A 219 -16.95 -1.65 6.38
C ALA A 219 -18.04 -0.58 6.34
N ASP A 220 -18.36 0.01 7.49
CA ASP A 220 -19.37 1.08 7.57
C ASP A 220 -18.82 2.37 6.95
N LEU A 221 -17.50 2.58 7.02
CA LEU A 221 -16.81 3.71 6.38
C LEU A 221 -16.94 3.71 4.86
N LEU A 222 -16.78 2.54 4.24
CA LEU A 222 -16.94 2.41 2.79
C LEU A 222 -18.43 2.52 2.40
N GLY A 223 -19.35 2.03 3.23
CA GLY A 223 -20.78 2.17 3.02
C GLY A 223 -21.28 3.63 3.03
N GLY A 224 -20.59 4.52 3.76
CA GLY A 224 -20.85 5.97 3.80
C GLY A 224 -20.18 6.77 2.70
N PHE A 225 -19.24 6.21 1.96
CA PHE A 225 -18.56 6.90 0.85
C PHE A 225 -19.48 6.96 -0.37
N THR A 226 -19.86 8.15 -0.79
CA THR A 226 -20.78 8.40 -1.91
C THR A 226 -20.10 8.52 -3.27
N GLY A 227 -18.76 8.63 -3.29
CA GLY A 227 -17.97 8.63 -4.52
C GLY A 227 -17.85 7.23 -5.13
N PRO A 228 -17.44 7.14 -6.40
CA PRO A 228 -17.22 5.85 -7.02
C PRO A 228 -16.04 5.12 -6.35
N ALA A 229 -16.23 3.83 -6.07
CA ALA A 229 -15.23 2.98 -5.45
C ALA A 229 -15.13 1.62 -6.15
N ARG A 230 -13.95 0.98 -6.05
CA ARG A 230 -13.70 -0.36 -6.58
C ARG A 230 -12.65 -1.07 -5.74
N LEU A 231 -12.81 -2.38 -5.55
CA LEU A 231 -11.82 -3.25 -4.92
C LEU A 231 -11.29 -4.27 -5.93
N LEU A 232 -9.98 -4.37 -6.05
CA LEU A 232 -9.31 -5.43 -6.77
C LEU A 232 -8.68 -6.40 -5.76
N VAL A 233 -8.93 -7.70 -5.91
CA VAL A 233 -8.37 -8.75 -5.06
C VAL A 233 -7.61 -9.76 -5.91
N VAL A 234 -6.61 -10.41 -5.31
CA VAL A 234 -5.81 -11.44 -5.98
C VAL A 234 -6.03 -12.81 -5.35
N SER A 235 -5.85 -13.85 -6.16
CA SER A 235 -6.05 -15.24 -5.71
C SER A 235 -4.88 -15.81 -4.91
N ARG A 236 -3.73 -15.11 -4.84
CA ARG A 236 -2.51 -15.57 -4.18
C ARG A 236 -2.01 -14.53 -3.18
N GLY A 237 -1.67 -14.98 -1.97
CA GLY A 237 -1.26 -14.14 -0.87
C GLY A 237 0.21 -13.70 -0.89
N LEU A 238 0.69 -13.34 0.31
CA LEU A 238 2.02 -12.77 0.54
C LEU A 238 3.20 -13.68 0.13
N LEU A 239 3.01 -14.98 0.14
CA LEU A 239 4.04 -15.95 -0.28
C LEU A 239 3.80 -16.51 -1.68
N GLY A 240 2.88 -15.89 -2.45
CA GLY A 240 2.60 -16.27 -3.84
C GLY A 240 1.74 -17.51 -4.02
N GLN A 241 1.20 -18.10 -2.95
CA GLN A 241 0.30 -19.25 -2.99
C GLN A 241 -1.14 -18.89 -2.59
N PRO A 242 -2.13 -19.66 -3.06
CA PRO A 242 -3.51 -19.55 -2.59
C PRO A 242 -3.63 -19.95 -1.10
N PRO A 243 -4.63 -19.44 -0.38
CA PRO A 243 -5.55 -18.40 -0.84
C PRO A 243 -4.91 -17.00 -0.81
N GLY A 244 -5.58 -16.02 -1.46
CA GLY A 244 -5.31 -14.59 -1.29
C GLY A 244 -5.67 -14.10 0.12
N LEU A 245 -5.54 -12.80 0.37
CA LEU A 245 -5.90 -12.20 1.67
C LEU A 245 -7.40 -12.28 1.96
N TYR A 246 -8.23 -12.34 0.91
CA TYR A 246 -9.68 -12.49 0.99
C TYR A 246 -10.09 -13.81 0.34
N PRO A 247 -10.27 -14.89 1.13
CA PRO A 247 -10.84 -16.14 0.63
C PRO A 247 -12.25 -15.95 0.04
N GLU A 248 -12.69 -16.85 -0.84
CA GLU A 248 -13.97 -16.74 -1.54
C GLU A 248 -15.17 -16.54 -0.61
N GLU A 249 -15.19 -17.22 0.52
CA GLU A 249 -16.24 -17.06 1.54
C GLU A 249 -16.32 -15.63 2.10
N GLU A 250 -15.18 -14.97 2.30
CA GLU A 250 -15.12 -13.57 2.71
C GLU A 250 -15.56 -12.62 1.56
N LEU A 251 -15.17 -12.91 0.32
CA LEU A 251 -15.62 -12.13 -0.84
C LEU A 251 -17.15 -12.20 -1.01
N VAL A 252 -17.74 -13.37 -0.84
CA VAL A 252 -19.21 -13.55 -0.85
C VAL A 252 -19.86 -12.73 0.26
N ARG A 253 -19.29 -12.74 1.47
CA ARG A 253 -19.76 -11.94 2.60
C ARG A 253 -19.71 -10.44 2.29
N TRP A 254 -18.58 -9.95 1.75
CA TRP A 254 -18.38 -8.54 1.43
C TRP A 254 -19.26 -8.06 0.26
N ARG A 255 -19.44 -8.86 -0.80
CA ARG A 255 -20.38 -8.56 -1.89
C ARG A 255 -21.82 -8.37 -1.39
N ARG A 256 -22.22 -9.13 -0.37
CA ARG A 256 -23.56 -8.97 0.25
C ARG A 256 -23.63 -7.73 1.14
N ARG A 257 -22.57 -7.43 1.89
CA ARG A 257 -22.53 -6.31 2.82
C ARG A 257 -22.35 -4.95 2.12
N LEU A 258 -21.60 -4.93 1.05
CA LEU A 258 -21.26 -3.74 0.26
C LEU A 258 -21.65 -3.92 -1.21
N PRO A 259 -22.95 -4.01 -1.54
CA PRO A 259 -23.39 -4.30 -2.92
C PRO A 259 -23.05 -3.18 -3.91
N SER A 260 -22.78 -1.96 -3.42
CA SER A 260 -22.35 -0.82 -4.22
C SER A 260 -20.83 -0.78 -4.48
N LEU A 261 -20.03 -1.65 -3.86
CA LEU A 261 -18.59 -1.76 -4.09
C LEU A 261 -18.33 -2.91 -5.07
N PRO A 262 -18.00 -2.65 -6.35
CA PRO A 262 -17.53 -3.69 -7.26
C PRO A 262 -16.26 -4.34 -6.73
N ILE A 263 -16.23 -5.67 -6.67
CA ILE A 263 -15.07 -6.47 -6.27
C ILE A 263 -14.62 -7.28 -7.47
N ASP A 264 -13.47 -6.91 -8.04
CA ASP A 264 -12.87 -7.55 -9.19
C ASP A 264 -11.77 -8.52 -8.77
N GLU A 265 -11.90 -9.76 -9.14
CA GLU A 265 -10.85 -10.76 -8.94
C GLU A 265 -9.84 -10.69 -10.07
N VAL A 266 -8.56 -10.57 -9.71
CA VAL A 266 -7.45 -10.55 -10.66
C VAL A 266 -6.69 -11.87 -10.53
N PRO A 267 -7.01 -12.86 -11.39
CA PRO A 267 -6.38 -14.18 -11.30
C PRO A 267 -4.89 -14.12 -11.67
N GLN A 268 -4.13 -15.15 -11.26
CA GLN A 268 -2.72 -15.38 -11.60
C GLN A 268 -1.71 -14.39 -10.99
N LEU A 269 -2.17 -13.34 -10.35
CA LEU A 269 -1.32 -12.42 -9.60
C LEU A 269 -1.33 -12.75 -8.10
N ASN A 270 -0.35 -12.22 -7.40
CA ASN A 270 -0.26 -12.29 -5.95
C ASN A 270 -0.24 -10.89 -5.33
N HIS A 271 -0.20 -10.83 -4.00
CA HIS A 271 -0.24 -9.59 -3.23
C HIS A 271 0.81 -8.54 -3.66
N TYR A 272 1.98 -8.94 -4.12
CA TYR A 272 3.02 -8.02 -4.60
C TYR A 272 2.88 -7.71 -6.09
N THR A 273 2.57 -8.72 -6.90
CA THR A 273 2.56 -8.57 -8.36
C THR A 273 1.38 -7.78 -8.88
N ILE A 274 0.29 -7.65 -8.11
CA ILE A 274 -0.84 -6.76 -8.46
C ILE A 274 -0.40 -5.30 -8.63
N ILE A 275 0.66 -4.86 -7.95
CA ILE A 275 1.15 -3.50 -8.02
C ILE A 275 2.53 -3.38 -8.67
N LEU A 276 3.43 -4.37 -8.47
CA LEU A 276 4.80 -4.33 -8.95
C LEU A 276 4.98 -4.90 -10.37
N HIS A 277 4.07 -5.76 -10.84
CA HIS A 277 4.14 -6.31 -12.19
C HIS A 277 3.36 -5.44 -13.19
N PRO A 278 3.86 -5.20 -14.42
CA PRO A 278 3.18 -4.34 -15.39
C PRO A 278 1.72 -4.73 -15.66
N SER A 279 1.40 -6.03 -15.73
CA SER A 279 0.02 -6.49 -15.95
C SER A 279 -0.90 -6.17 -14.77
N GLY A 280 -0.40 -6.25 -13.53
CA GLY A 280 -1.14 -5.86 -12.34
C GLY A 280 -1.34 -4.34 -12.29
N ALA A 281 -0.27 -3.59 -12.48
CA ALA A 281 -0.33 -2.12 -12.56
C ALA A 281 -1.33 -1.64 -13.64
N ALA A 282 -1.39 -2.32 -14.80
CA ALA A 282 -2.38 -2.01 -15.85
C ALA A 282 -3.82 -2.27 -15.39
N ARG A 283 -4.08 -3.31 -14.56
CA ARG A 283 -5.41 -3.54 -13.98
C ARG A 283 -5.81 -2.45 -12.99
N VAL A 284 -4.87 -2.03 -12.13
CA VAL A 284 -5.10 -0.91 -11.21
C VAL A 284 -5.32 0.40 -11.98
N ALA A 285 -4.51 0.66 -13.02
CA ALA A 285 -4.68 1.83 -13.87
C ALA A 285 -6.04 1.86 -14.58
N ALA A 286 -6.51 0.73 -15.09
CA ALA A 286 -7.84 0.64 -15.69
C ALA A 286 -8.95 0.98 -14.68
N ALA A 287 -8.83 0.50 -13.43
CA ALA A 287 -9.75 0.87 -12.36
C ALA A 287 -9.73 2.38 -12.07
N VAL A 288 -8.53 2.99 -11.97
CA VAL A 288 -8.38 4.45 -11.80
C VAL A 288 -9.08 5.21 -12.93
N CYS A 289 -8.83 4.84 -14.19
CA CYS A 289 -9.45 5.51 -15.35
C CYS A 289 -10.98 5.40 -15.40
N THR A 290 -11.60 4.45 -14.72
CA THR A 290 -13.07 4.39 -14.62
C THR A 290 -13.65 5.35 -13.59
N LEU A 291 -12.80 5.94 -12.72
CA LEU A 291 -13.19 6.80 -11.61
C LEU A 291 -12.70 8.25 -11.75
N SER A 292 -11.87 8.53 -12.78
CA SER A 292 -11.27 9.85 -13.04
C SER A 292 -12.03 10.66 -14.07
#